data_ebf42353b71aa29d8a60aa3be634f616
#
_entry.id   ebf42353b71aa29d8a60aa3be634f616
#
_cell.length_a   1.000
_cell.length_b   1.000
_cell.length_c   1.000
_cell.angle_alpha   90.00
_cell.angle_beta   90.00
_cell.angle_gamma   90.00
#
_symmetry.space_group_name_H-M   'P 1'
#
loop_
_entity.id
_entity.type
_entity.pdbx_description
1 polymer ?
#
loop_
_entity_poly.entity_id
_entity_poly.type
_entity_poly.pdbx_seq_one_letter_code
_entity_poly.pdbx_strand_id
1 'polypeptide(L)'
;KRAILRNYPVIGHIRFGLEFIRPEIRQYFIEGDNDSAPFSRSQRTVVYARAKGESDKRPFGTQLDVGATGYEWINHSVAPTHIESHDFRIVIGPERAQPYNASVFNISAMSFGALSANAILALNSGAKKGRFAHDTGEGSISVHHRANGGDLIWEIGSGYFGCRNPDGTFNADKFAENARDPQVKMIEIKLSQGAKPGHGGVLPGPKVTPEMAEARGVPVGEDCVSPASHSAFKTPIEMMHFIQRLRDLSGDKPTGFKLCIGHPWEWFAMAKAMQVTGITPDFIVVDGAEGGTGAAPLEFTDHVGAPVQEGLLLVHNTLKGLGLRGKVRLGSAGKVVNAFDAVRLMALGADWVNSARGFMFSLGCIQAQHCHTGHCPTGVTTQDT
;
A
#
# COMPACT_ATOMS: atom_id res chain seq x y z
N LYS A 1 16.97 31.06 2.69
CA LYS A 1 17.09 31.86 1.44
C LYS A 1 17.47 33.33 1.73
N ARG A 2 16.74 34.07 2.60
CA ARG A 2 16.97 35.51 2.86
C ARG A 2 18.40 35.86 3.26
N ALA A 3 19.04 35.10 4.17
CA ALA A 3 20.42 35.37 4.61
C ALA A 3 21.44 35.26 3.48
N ILE A 4 21.31 34.26 2.61
CA ILE A 4 22.19 34.05 1.46
C ILE A 4 22.01 35.15 0.44
N LEU A 5 20.77 35.49 0.07
CA LEU A 5 20.47 36.53 -0.90
C LEU A 5 20.85 37.94 -0.43
N ARG A 6 20.87 38.17 0.91
CA ARG A 6 21.35 39.44 1.48
C ARG A 6 22.84 39.65 1.23
N ASN A 7 23.64 38.57 1.31
CA ASN A 7 25.10 38.65 1.17
C ASN A 7 25.54 38.43 -0.29
N TYR A 8 24.76 37.63 -1.05
CA TYR A 8 25.07 37.23 -2.42
C TYR A 8 23.82 37.31 -3.31
N PRO A 9 23.38 38.54 -3.69
CA PRO A 9 22.08 38.71 -4.34
C PRO A 9 21.99 38.06 -5.72
N VAL A 10 23.06 37.96 -6.47
CA VAL A 10 23.09 37.32 -7.79
C VAL A 10 23.47 35.85 -7.71
N ILE A 11 24.63 35.53 -7.10
CA ILE A 11 25.15 34.17 -7.02
C ILE A 11 24.21 33.27 -6.19
N GLY A 12 23.52 33.84 -5.19
CA GLY A 12 22.53 33.12 -4.40
C GLY A 12 21.37 32.58 -5.25
N HIS A 13 20.92 33.29 -6.27
CA HIS A 13 19.89 32.81 -7.19
C HIS A 13 20.38 31.63 -8.04
N ILE A 14 21.61 31.65 -8.51
CA ILE A 14 22.22 30.55 -9.25
C ILE A 14 22.25 29.27 -8.38
N ARG A 15 22.69 29.41 -7.14
CA ARG A 15 22.66 28.29 -6.17
C ARG A 15 21.27 27.69 -6.04
N PHE A 16 20.24 28.50 -5.84
CA PHE A 16 18.85 28.01 -5.71
C PHE A 16 18.33 27.39 -7.00
N GLY A 17 18.73 27.90 -8.15
CA GLY A 17 18.47 27.28 -9.46
C GLY A 17 19.08 25.89 -9.57
N LEU A 18 20.34 25.74 -9.17
CA LEU A 18 21.03 24.43 -9.15
C LEU A 18 20.40 23.47 -8.12
N GLU A 19 20.00 23.96 -6.95
CA GLU A 19 19.27 23.15 -5.97
C GLU A 19 17.92 22.67 -6.51
N PHE A 20 17.23 23.50 -7.29
CA PHE A 20 15.94 23.17 -7.90
C PHE A 20 16.07 22.07 -8.97
N ILE A 21 17.06 22.13 -9.86
CA ILE A 21 17.26 21.13 -10.93
C ILE A 21 18.13 19.93 -10.51
N ARG A 22 18.67 19.92 -9.28
CA ARG A 22 19.52 18.86 -8.76
C ARG A 22 18.88 17.46 -8.81
N PRO A 23 17.58 17.28 -8.47
CA PRO A 23 16.96 15.94 -8.52
C PRO A 23 16.99 15.35 -9.94
N GLU A 24 16.70 16.16 -10.95
CA GLU A 24 16.71 15.76 -12.36
C GLU A 24 18.10 15.46 -12.84
N ILE A 25 19.09 16.32 -12.53
CA ILE A 25 20.50 16.07 -12.87
C ILE A 25 20.97 14.75 -12.25
N ARG A 26 20.69 14.53 -10.95
CA ARG A 26 21.04 13.28 -10.29
C ARG A 26 20.41 12.09 -10.97
N GLN A 27 19.09 12.15 -11.22
CA GLN A 27 18.31 11.04 -11.75
C GLN A 27 18.69 10.65 -13.18
N TYR A 28 19.01 11.62 -14.03
CA TYR A 28 19.25 11.38 -15.47
C TYR A 28 20.73 11.28 -15.84
N PHE A 29 21.63 11.84 -15.05
CA PHE A 29 23.06 11.96 -15.43
C PHE A 29 24.02 11.34 -14.43
N ILE A 30 23.65 11.18 -13.16
CA ILE A 30 24.57 10.77 -12.08
C ILE A 30 24.22 9.41 -11.51
N GLU A 31 22.94 9.05 -11.41
CA GLU A 31 22.52 7.78 -10.82
C GLU A 31 23.02 6.58 -11.63
N GLY A 32 23.74 5.67 -10.96
CA GLY A 32 24.00 4.35 -11.49
C GLY A 32 22.72 3.52 -11.60
N ASP A 33 22.73 2.51 -12.48
CA ASP A 33 21.54 1.71 -12.77
C ASP A 33 21.03 0.91 -11.57
N ASN A 34 21.90 0.53 -10.64
CA ASN A 34 21.57 -0.35 -9.53
C ASN A 34 21.68 0.31 -8.13
N ASP A 35 22.18 1.54 -8.04
CA ASP A 35 22.61 2.14 -6.75
C ASP A 35 21.62 3.14 -6.16
N SER A 36 20.54 3.49 -6.87
CA SER A 36 19.65 4.54 -6.41
C SER A 36 18.57 4.03 -5.44
N ALA A 37 18.22 4.90 -4.49
CA ALA A 37 17.15 4.70 -3.51
C ALA A 37 16.01 5.70 -3.75
N PRO A 38 14.77 5.34 -3.40
CA PRO A 38 14.27 4.08 -2.85
C PRO A 38 14.15 2.93 -3.85
N PHE A 39 14.13 3.20 -5.17
CA PHE A 39 14.14 2.21 -6.24
C PHE A 39 15.24 2.54 -7.26
N SER A 40 16.00 1.53 -7.65
CA SER A 40 17.03 1.68 -8.66
C SER A 40 16.44 2.01 -10.05
N ARG A 41 17.26 2.58 -10.93
CA ARG A 41 16.86 2.83 -12.32
C ARG A 41 16.46 1.53 -13.02
N SER A 42 17.19 0.43 -12.79
CA SER A 42 16.88 -0.89 -13.30
C SER A 42 15.49 -1.37 -12.92
N GLN A 43 15.12 -1.25 -11.64
CA GLN A 43 13.78 -1.62 -11.16
C GLN A 43 12.67 -0.79 -11.82
N ARG A 44 12.86 0.53 -11.92
CA ARG A 44 11.89 1.42 -12.56
C ARG A 44 11.74 1.14 -14.06
N THR A 45 12.86 0.93 -14.76
CA THR A 45 12.90 0.69 -16.22
C THR A 45 12.12 -0.57 -16.61
N VAL A 46 12.20 -1.65 -15.82
CA VAL A 46 11.40 -2.87 -16.07
C VAL A 46 9.91 -2.57 -16.04
N VAL A 47 9.44 -1.77 -15.05
CA VAL A 47 8.03 -1.39 -14.97
C VAL A 47 7.63 -0.49 -16.15
N TYR A 48 8.45 0.50 -16.50
CA TYR A 48 8.17 1.39 -17.65
C TYR A 48 8.07 0.62 -18.96
N ALA A 49 9.01 -0.30 -19.23
CA ALA A 49 8.99 -1.12 -20.43
C ALA A 49 7.71 -1.98 -20.52
N ARG A 50 7.37 -2.67 -19.42
CA ARG A 50 6.16 -3.50 -19.35
C ARG A 50 4.87 -2.69 -19.50
N ALA A 51 4.79 -1.53 -18.88
CA ALA A 51 3.63 -0.64 -18.98
C ALA A 51 3.40 -0.12 -20.40
N LYS A 52 4.47 0.05 -21.19
CA LYS A 52 4.41 0.49 -22.58
C LYS A 52 4.32 -0.65 -23.59
N GLY A 53 4.44 -1.92 -23.16
CA GLY A 53 4.55 -3.06 -24.06
C GLY A 53 5.88 -3.13 -24.81
N GLU A 54 6.92 -2.48 -24.30
CA GLU A 54 8.28 -2.53 -24.84
C GLU A 54 9.02 -3.78 -24.36
N SER A 55 10.13 -4.14 -25.05
CA SER A 55 10.97 -5.26 -24.62
C SER A 55 11.66 -4.96 -23.29
N ASP A 56 11.49 -5.84 -22.31
CA ASP A 56 12.17 -5.83 -21.03
C ASP A 56 13.39 -6.77 -20.97
N LYS A 57 13.78 -7.34 -22.11
CA LYS A 57 14.89 -8.27 -22.21
C LYS A 57 16.22 -7.53 -22.17
N ARG A 58 17.20 -8.13 -21.49
CA ARG A 58 18.57 -7.63 -21.41
C ARG A 58 19.54 -8.68 -21.93
N PRO A 59 20.18 -8.46 -23.07
CA PRO A 59 21.21 -9.34 -23.58
C PRO A 59 22.48 -9.27 -22.71
N PHE A 60 23.43 -10.19 -22.95
CA PHE A 60 24.73 -10.36 -22.27
C PHE A 60 24.70 -10.94 -20.86
N GLY A 61 23.56 -11.03 -20.18
CA GLY A 61 23.47 -11.67 -18.88
C GLY A 61 23.07 -10.74 -17.73
N THR A 62 23.34 -11.19 -16.50
CA THR A 62 22.97 -10.44 -15.30
C THR A 62 23.75 -9.13 -15.16
N GLN A 63 23.07 -8.11 -14.65
CA GLN A 63 23.68 -6.83 -14.27
C GLN A 63 23.90 -6.72 -12.75
N LEU A 64 23.59 -7.79 -12.01
CA LEU A 64 23.80 -7.88 -10.59
C LEU A 64 25.08 -8.66 -10.28
N ASP A 65 25.77 -8.28 -9.23
CA ASP A 65 26.87 -9.08 -8.70
C ASP A 65 26.30 -10.29 -7.94
N VAL A 66 26.27 -11.44 -8.60
CA VAL A 66 25.74 -12.69 -8.05
C VAL A 66 26.63 -13.27 -6.94
N GLY A 67 27.82 -12.75 -6.75
CA GLY A 67 28.73 -13.12 -5.66
C GLY A 67 28.64 -12.20 -4.44
N ALA A 68 27.86 -11.11 -4.54
CA ALA A 68 27.73 -10.15 -3.44
C ALA A 68 27.00 -10.74 -2.22
N THR A 69 27.42 -10.34 -1.03
CA THR A 69 26.69 -10.64 0.20
C THR A 69 25.25 -10.08 0.12
N GLY A 70 24.27 -10.93 0.42
CA GLY A 70 22.86 -10.55 0.33
C GLY A 70 22.25 -10.73 -1.06
N TYR A 71 22.97 -11.30 -2.03
CA TYR A 71 22.36 -11.71 -3.28
C TYR A 71 21.32 -12.82 -3.04
N GLU A 72 20.13 -12.64 -3.60
CA GLU A 72 19.01 -13.58 -3.47
C GLU A 72 18.69 -14.22 -4.82
N TRP A 73 18.32 -15.50 -4.81
CA TRP A 73 17.93 -16.24 -6.01
C TRP A 73 16.80 -17.22 -5.72
N ILE A 74 16.20 -17.77 -6.77
CA ILE A 74 15.22 -18.85 -6.70
C ILE A 74 15.81 -20.07 -7.43
N ASN A 75 15.77 -21.22 -6.78
CA ASN A 75 16.18 -22.47 -7.41
C ASN A 75 15.20 -22.86 -8.51
N HIS A 76 15.74 -23.36 -9.62
CA HIS A 76 14.94 -23.92 -10.72
C HIS A 76 15.01 -25.45 -10.72
N SER A 77 14.05 -26.09 -11.41
CA SER A 77 14.08 -27.52 -11.66
C SER A 77 14.57 -27.79 -13.10
N VAL A 78 15.30 -28.90 -13.29
CA VAL A 78 15.63 -29.42 -14.62
C VAL A 78 14.42 -30.12 -15.28
N ALA A 79 13.38 -30.41 -14.48
CA ALA A 79 12.10 -30.95 -14.95
C ALA A 79 10.95 -30.03 -14.47
N PRO A 80 10.80 -28.83 -15.06
CA PRO A 80 9.80 -27.87 -14.64
C PRO A 80 8.39 -28.37 -14.94
N THR A 81 7.45 -28.06 -14.04
CA THR A 81 6.04 -28.34 -14.24
C THR A 81 5.47 -27.46 -15.35
N HIS A 82 4.73 -28.06 -16.27
CA HIS A 82 3.95 -27.29 -17.25
C HIS A 82 2.83 -26.51 -16.54
N ILE A 83 2.71 -25.23 -16.87
CA ILE A 83 1.68 -24.33 -16.31
C ILE A 83 0.61 -24.12 -17.38
N GLU A 84 -0.62 -24.58 -17.12
CA GLU A 84 -1.75 -24.45 -18.06
C GLU A 84 -2.29 -23.02 -18.09
N SER A 85 -2.22 -22.28 -16.99
CA SER A 85 -2.73 -20.91 -16.86
C SER A 85 -1.80 -20.05 -16.03
N HIS A 86 -1.64 -18.80 -16.46
CA HIS A 86 -0.92 -17.76 -15.70
C HIS A 86 -1.86 -16.88 -14.85
N ASP A 87 -3.15 -17.21 -14.76
CA ASP A 87 -4.13 -16.55 -13.90
C ASP A 87 -4.08 -17.15 -12.49
N PHE A 88 -3.02 -16.83 -11.78
CA PHE A 88 -2.82 -17.31 -10.39
C PHE A 88 -3.80 -16.64 -9.44
N ARG A 89 -4.58 -17.47 -8.73
CA ARG A 89 -5.64 -17.03 -7.83
C ARG A 89 -5.52 -17.65 -6.46
N ILE A 90 -6.06 -16.92 -5.48
CA ILE A 90 -6.20 -17.38 -4.10
C ILE A 90 -7.59 -17.03 -3.57
N VAL A 91 -8.27 -18.01 -2.95
CA VAL A 91 -9.57 -17.75 -2.31
C VAL A 91 -9.34 -17.21 -0.91
N ILE A 92 -9.90 -16.03 -0.64
CA ILE A 92 -9.87 -15.35 0.65
C ILE A 92 -11.26 -15.47 1.27
N GLY A 93 -11.32 -15.86 2.54
CA GLY A 93 -12.57 -16.13 3.25
C GLY A 93 -13.40 -17.25 2.63
N PRO A 94 -12.87 -18.48 2.41
CA PRO A 94 -13.60 -19.56 1.76
C PRO A 94 -14.87 -19.99 2.50
N GLU A 95 -14.96 -19.69 3.80
CA GLU A 95 -16.11 -19.97 4.64
C GLU A 95 -17.10 -18.80 4.75
N ARG A 96 -16.84 -17.69 4.07
CA ARG A 96 -17.73 -16.52 4.04
C ARG A 96 -18.84 -16.71 3.01
N ALA A 97 -19.97 -16.05 3.22
CA ALA A 97 -21.07 -16.05 2.24
C ALA A 97 -20.67 -15.42 0.90
N GLN A 98 -19.67 -14.52 0.93
CA GLN A 98 -19.15 -13.83 -0.25
C GLN A 98 -17.63 -13.96 -0.32
N PRO A 99 -17.07 -15.18 -0.55
CA PRO A 99 -15.63 -15.36 -0.66
C PRO A 99 -15.09 -14.61 -1.87
N TYR A 100 -13.84 -14.15 -1.78
CA TYR A 100 -13.20 -13.47 -2.90
C TYR A 100 -12.09 -14.31 -3.52
N ASN A 101 -12.18 -14.56 -4.82
CA ASN A 101 -11.14 -15.21 -5.61
C ASN A 101 -10.17 -14.15 -6.13
N ALA A 102 -9.19 -13.79 -5.30
CA ALA A 102 -8.24 -12.71 -5.54
C ALA A 102 -7.10 -13.13 -6.48
N SER A 103 -6.53 -12.17 -7.20
CA SER A 103 -5.23 -12.34 -7.84
C SER A 103 -4.13 -12.47 -6.78
N VAL A 104 -3.05 -13.17 -7.08
CA VAL A 104 -1.85 -13.19 -6.23
C VAL A 104 -1.04 -11.88 -6.29
N PHE A 105 -1.41 -10.95 -7.16
CA PHE A 105 -0.79 -9.63 -7.30
C PHE A 105 -1.87 -8.56 -7.41
N ASN A 106 -1.90 -7.61 -6.48
CA ASN A 106 -2.94 -6.58 -6.38
C ASN A 106 -2.33 -5.19 -6.19
N ILE A 107 -3.15 -4.15 -6.43
CA ILE A 107 -2.78 -2.76 -6.13
C ILE A 107 -2.87 -2.55 -4.62
N SER A 108 -1.77 -2.12 -4.01
CA SER A 108 -1.70 -1.75 -2.58
C SER A 108 -2.45 -0.45 -2.29
N ALA A 109 -2.76 -0.25 -1.02
CA ALA A 109 -3.45 0.92 -0.49
C ALA A 109 -2.81 2.25 -0.91
N MET A 110 -3.55 3.03 -1.67
CA MET A 110 -3.18 4.38 -2.10
C MET A 110 -4.43 5.25 -2.20
N SER A 111 -4.61 6.17 -1.28
CA SER A 111 -5.84 6.95 -1.17
C SER A 111 -6.02 7.99 -2.27
N PHE A 112 -7.28 8.24 -2.66
CA PHE A 112 -7.65 9.46 -3.36
C PHE A 112 -7.34 10.67 -2.47
N GLY A 113 -6.64 11.65 -3.04
CA GLY A 113 -6.08 12.77 -2.31
C GLY A 113 -4.56 12.63 -2.11
N ALA A 114 -4.05 11.45 -1.79
CA ALA A 114 -2.63 11.13 -1.97
C ALA A 114 -2.30 10.99 -3.45
N LEU A 115 -3.12 10.26 -4.20
CA LEU A 115 -3.09 10.19 -5.66
C LEU A 115 -4.13 11.12 -6.30
N SER A 116 -3.90 11.52 -7.54
CA SER A 116 -4.83 12.31 -8.36
C SER A 116 -6.05 11.47 -8.78
N ALA A 117 -7.12 12.16 -9.17
CA ALA A 117 -8.32 11.55 -9.74
C ALA A 117 -7.97 10.65 -10.96
N ASN A 118 -7.17 11.17 -11.87
CA ASN A 118 -6.73 10.45 -13.07
C ASN A 118 -5.91 9.20 -12.73
N ALA A 119 -5.06 9.27 -11.70
CA ALA A 119 -4.31 8.11 -11.25
C ALA A 119 -5.23 7.01 -10.69
N ILE A 120 -6.21 7.37 -9.86
CA ILE A 120 -7.20 6.41 -9.33
C ILE A 120 -8.03 5.79 -10.45
N LEU A 121 -8.52 6.59 -11.41
CA LEU A 121 -9.25 6.10 -12.57
C LEU A 121 -8.43 5.09 -13.39
N ALA A 122 -7.17 5.43 -13.69
CA ALA A 122 -6.29 4.55 -14.44
C ALA A 122 -5.98 3.24 -13.70
N LEU A 123 -5.71 3.30 -12.39
CA LEU A 123 -5.48 2.14 -11.54
C LEU A 123 -6.70 1.22 -11.50
N ASN A 124 -7.90 1.77 -11.27
CA ASN A 124 -9.12 0.97 -11.22
C ASN A 124 -9.50 0.37 -12.58
N SER A 125 -9.25 1.11 -13.67
CA SER A 125 -9.39 0.57 -15.04
C SER A 125 -8.43 -0.59 -15.28
N GLY A 126 -7.17 -0.47 -14.83
CA GLY A 126 -6.17 -1.53 -14.88
C GLY A 126 -6.59 -2.75 -14.05
N ALA A 127 -7.09 -2.54 -12.84
CA ALA A 127 -7.62 -3.59 -11.96
C ALA A 127 -8.75 -4.36 -12.64
N LYS A 128 -9.70 -3.65 -13.27
CA LYS A 128 -10.79 -4.27 -14.03
C LYS A 128 -10.29 -5.14 -15.18
N LYS A 129 -9.36 -4.60 -15.99
CA LYS A 129 -8.79 -5.31 -17.14
C LYS A 129 -7.97 -6.51 -16.72
N GLY A 130 -7.14 -6.35 -15.69
CA GLY A 130 -6.24 -7.39 -15.18
C GLY A 130 -6.91 -8.38 -14.23
N ARG A 131 -8.16 -8.13 -13.84
CA ARG A 131 -8.91 -8.96 -12.88
C ARG A 131 -8.19 -9.11 -11.54
N PHE A 132 -7.62 -8.02 -11.03
CA PHE A 132 -7.02 -7.93 -9.72
C PHE A 132 -7.66 -6.83 -8.89
N ALA A 133 -7.42 -6.82 -7.59
CA ALA A 133 -8.03 -5.86 -6.68
C ALA A 133 -7.28 -4.53 -6.63
N HIS A 134 -8.04 -3.46 -6.39
CA HIS A 134 -7.55 -2.12 -6.09
C HIS A 134 -7.89 -1.78 -4.62
N ASP A 135 -6.89 -1.68 -3.78
CA ASP A 135 -7.05 -1.23 -2.41
C ASP A 135 -7.19 0.30 -2.38
N THR A 136 -8.28 0.77 -1.77
CA THR A 136 -8.67 2.18 -1.77
C THR A 136 -7.74 3.07 -0.94
N GLY A 137 -6.98 2.49 -0.03
CA GLY A 137 -6.36 3.25 1.04
C GLY A 137 -7.39 3.87 2.00
N GLU A 138 -6.90 4.48 3.10
CA GLU A 138 -7.74 5.00 4.19
C GLU A 138 -8.62 6.22 3.84
N GLY A 139 -8.50 6.75 2.63
CA GLY A 139 -9.18 7.98 2.20
C GLY A 139 -10.65 7.82 1.79
N SER A 140 -11.29 6.70 2.08
CA SER A 140 -12.62 6.31 1.62
C SER A 140 -12.67 5.85 0.16
N ILE A 141 -13.83 5.38 -0.26
CA ILE A 141 -14.14 5.05 -1.65
C ILE A 141 -14.62 6.32 -2.35
N SER A 142 -13.87 6.80 -3.33
CA SER A 142 -14.27 7.97 -4.14
C SER A 142 -15.07 7.56 -5.37
N VAL A 143 -15.70 8.53 -6.03
CA VAL A 143 -16.37 8.35 -7.32
C VAL A 143 -15.41 7.78 -8.38
N HIS A 144 -14.13 8.13 -8.31
CA HIS A 144 -13.09 7.64 -9.22
C HIS A 144 -12.79 6.15 -9.04
N HIS A 145 -12.86 5.61 -7.81
CA HIS A 145 -12.77 4.18 -7.55
C HIS A 145 -13.95 3.40 -8.14
N ARG A 146 -15.13 4.02 -8.16
CA ARG A 146 -16.36 3.39 -8.65
C ARG A 146 -16.52 3.42 -10.17
N ALA A 147 -15.94 4.40 -10.84
CA ALA A 147 -16.20 4.72 -12.24
C ALA A 147 -15.95 3.56 -13.22
N ASN A 148 -14.94 2.73 -12.99
CA ASN A 148 -14.58 1.63 -13.90
C ASN A 148 -15.06 0.25 -13.43
N GLY A 149 -15.56 0.11 -12.22
CA GLY A 149 -16.09 -1.14 -11.68
C GLY A 149 -15.04 -2.24 -11.48
N GLY A 150 -13.77 -1.88 -11.26
CA GLY A 150 -12.71 -2.81 -10.84
C GLY A 150 -12.89 -3.19 -9.37
N ASP A 151 -12.57 -4.44 -9.01
CA ASP A 151 -12.73 -4.97 -7.66
C ASP A 151 -11.98 -4.12 -6.63
N LEU A 152 -12.63 -3.81 -5.51
CA LEU A 152 -12.08 -2.99 -4.43
C LEU A 152 -11.81 -3.80 -3.17
N ILE A 153 -10.68 -3.50 -2.52
CA ILE A 153 -10.46 -3.72 -1.10
C ILE A 153 -10.71 -2.39 -0.42
N TRP A 154 -11.70 -2.31 0.46
CA TRP A 154 -11.96 -1.08 1.19
C TRP A 154 -11.16 -1.03 2.47
N GLU A 155 -10.17 -0.15 2.50
CA GLU A 155 -9.35 0.08 3.69
C GLU A 155 -10.02 1.07 4.65
N ILE A 156 -10.18 0.65 5.90
CA ILE A 156 -10.75 1.43 7.00
C ILE A 156 -9.63 1.86 7.95
N GLY A 157 -9.25 3.13 7.87
CA GLY A 157 -8.29 3.74 8.81
C GLY A 157 -8.95 4.21 10.11
N SER A 158 -8.13 4.68 11.03
CA SER A 158 -8.56 5.20 12.34
C SER A 158 -9.41 6.48 12.26
N GLY A 159 -9.43 7.16 11.11
CA GLY A 159 -10.29 8.29 10.82
C GLY A 159 -11.68 7.90 10.33
N TYR A 160 -11.92 6.61 10.04
CA TYR A 160 -13.20 6.05 9.53
C TYR A 160 -13.78 6.81 8.34
N PHE A 161 -12.93 7.35 7.46
CA PHE A 161 -13.39 8.08 6.29
C PHE A 161 -14.31 7.22 5.43
N GLY A 162 -15.45 7.81 5.03
CA GLY A 162 -16.53 7.11 4.33
C GLY A 162 -17.51 6.36 5.24
N CYS A 163 -17.17 6.14 6.52
CA CYS A 163 -18.05 5.50 7.50
C CYS A 163 -17.89 6.13 8.90
N ARG A 164 -17.87 7.46 8.97
CA ARG A 164 -17.68 8.19 10.23
C ARG A 164 -18.90 9.04 10.62
N ASN A 165 -19.07 9.23 11.93
CA ASN A 165 -19.91 10.26 12.51
C ASN A 165 -19.21 11.64 12.44
N PRO A 166 -19.94 12.75 12.67
CA PRO A 166 -19.32 14.08 12.69
C PRO A 166 -18.21 14.24 13.75
N ASP A 167 -18.29 13.50 14.86
CA ASP A 167 -17.27 13.46 15.92
C ASP A 167 -16.06 12.57 15.61
N GLY A 168 -16.02 11.96 14.42
CA GLY A 168 -14.94 11.09 13.97
C GLY A 168 -15.03 9.63 14.41
N THR A 169 -16.08 9.23 15.14
CA THR A 169 -16.29 7.83 15.55
C THR A 169 -16.88 6.99 14.42
N PHE A 170 -16.79 5.66 14.55
CA PHE A 170 -17.32 4.70 13.57
C PHE A 170 -18.84 4.76 13.47
N ASN A 171 -19.38 4.82 12.25
CA ASN A 171 -20.81 4.77 11.93
C ASN A 171 -21.15 3.48 11.20
N ALA A 172 -21.94 2.62 11.85
CA ALA A 172 -22.29 1.29 11.34
C ALA A 172 -23.20 1.34 10.08
N ASP A 173 -24.11 2.28 9.99
CA ASP A 173 -25.06 2.38 8.87
C ASP A 173 -24.34 2.84 7.60
N LYS A 174 -23.52 3.88 7.69
CA LYS A 174 -22.67 4.34 6.58
C LYS A 174 -21.68 3.27 6.13
N PHE A 175 -21.13 2.51 7.10
CA PHE A 175 -20.27 1.39 6.77
C PHE A 175 -21.04 0.33 5.99
N ALA A 176 -22.20 -0.11 6.48
CA ALA A 176 -23.01 -1.14 5.84
C ALA A 176 -23.44 -0.74 4.42
N GLU A 177 -23.80 0.52 4.21
CA GLU A 177 -24.16 1.06 2.90
C GLU A 177 -23.01 0.89 1.88
N ASN A 178 -21.81 1.36 2.24
CA ASN A 178 -20.64 1.27 1.35
C ASN A 178 -20.09 -0.17 1.23
N ALA A 179 -20.06 -0.93 2.31
CA ALA A 179 -19.50 -2.28 2.34
C ALA A 179 -20.32 -3.29 1.52
N ARG A 180 -21.64 -3.08 1.37
CA ARG A 180 -22.52 -3.96 0.59
C ARG A 180 -22.44 -3.75 -0.92
N ASP A 181 -21.78 -2.68 -1.37
CA ASP A 181 -21.53 -2.49 -2.80
C ASP A 181 -20.85 -3.74 -3.38
N PRO A 182 -21.36 -4.29 -4.50
CA PRO A 182 -20.79 -5.50 -5.11
C PRO A 182 -19.36 -5.32 -5.63
N GLN A 183 -18.91 -4.09 -5.86
CA GLN A 183 -17.53 -3.78 -6.23
C GLN A 183 -16.55 -3.99 -5.06
N VAL A 184 -17.01 -3.79 -3.81
CA VAL A 184 -16.22 -4.04 -2.60
C VAL A 184 -16.17 -5.54 -2.33
N LYS A 185 -14.96 -6.12 -2.44
CA LYS A 185 -14.75 -7.57 -2.27
C LYS A 185 -14.22 -7.95 -0.91
N MET A 186 -13.45 -7.07 -0.29
CA MET A 186 -12.80 -7.30 1.00
C MET A 186 -12.82 -6.02 1.84
N ILE A 187 -12.84 -6.18 3.16
CA ILE A 187 -12.72 -5.10 4.14
C ILE A 187 -11.39 -5.23 4.85
N GLU A 188 -10.57 -4.17 4.83
CA GLU A 188 -9.26 -4.14 5.48
C GLU A 188 -9.22 -3.07 6.56
N ILE A 189 -8.99 -3.47 7.82
CA ILE A 189 -8.73 -2.53 8.93
C ILE A 189 -7.26 -2.15 8.88
N LYS A 190 -6.95 -0.87 8.72
CA LYS A 190 -5.58 -0.38 8.78
C LYS A 190 -5.18 -0.09 10.22
N LEU A 191 -4.34 -0.93 10.80
CA LEU A 191 -3.73 -0.69 12.13
C LEU A 191 -2.51 0.21 12.01
N SER A 192 -1.66 -0.07 11.01
CA SER A 192 -0.48 0.74 10.69
C SER A 192 -0.05 0.53 9.23
N GLN A 193 0.91 1.31 8.78
CA GLN A 193 1.54 1.17 7.46
C GLN A 193 3.06 1.25 7.59
N GLY A 194 3.79 0.59 6.70
CA GLY A 194 5.24 0.51 6.77
C GLY A 194 5.98 1.84 6.63
N ALA A 195 5.40 2.81 5.93
CA ALA A 195 6.02 4.11 5.73
C ALA A 195 6.14 4.97 7.01
N LYS A 196 5.21 4.82 7.93
CA LYS A 196 5.14 5.60 9.18
C LYS A 196 4.32 4.86 10.25
N PRO A 197 4.81 3.74 10.79
CA PRO A 197 4.10 3.00 11.81
C PRO A 197 3.89 3.85 13.07
N GLY A 198 2.72 3.76 13.70
CA GLY A 198 2.38 4.50 14.91
C GLY A 198 2.11 6.01 14.70
N HIS A 199 2.21 6.49 13.48
CA HIS A 199 1.87 7.88 13.11
C HIS A 199 0.57 7.87 12.29
N GLY A 200 -0.43 8.64 12.69
CA GLY A 200 -1.70 8.75 11.96
C GLY A 200 -1.54 9.30 10.53
N GLY A 201 -2.58 9.15 9.72
CA GLY A 201 -2.63 9.73 8.38
C GLY A 201 -2.71 11.25 8.42
N VAL A 202 -2.01 11.93 7.51
CA VAL A 202 -2.12 13.38 7.31
C VAL A 202 -2.29 13.67 5.82
N LEU A 203 -3.37 14.36 5.47
CA LEU A 203 -3.55 14.98 4.17
C LEU A 203 -3.56 16.50 4.38
N PRO A 204 -2.58 17.24 3.83
CA PRO A 204 -2.50 18.69 4.01
C PRO A 204 -3.72 19.41 3.44
N GLY A 205 -4.20 20.44 4.15
CA GLY A 205 -5.39 21.23 3.78
C GLY A 205 -5.43 21.70 2.33
N PRO A 206 -4.33 22.22 1.75
CA PRO A 206 -4.31 22.61 0.33
C PRO A 206 -4.64 21.48 -0.66
N LYS A 207 -4.53 20.21 -0.24
CA LYS A 207 -4.93 19.05 -1.05
C LYS A 207 -6.36 18.59 -0.78
N VAL A 208 -7.04 19.13 0.24
CA VAL A 208 -8.43 18.76 0.59
C VAL A 208 -9.40 19.61 -0.26
N THR A 209 -9.67 19.13 -1.46
CA THR A 209 -10.67 19.69 -2.38
C THR A 209 -12.10 19.43 -1.88
N PRO A 210 -13.13 20.14 -2.43
CA PRO A 210 -14.53 19.85 -2.08
C PRO A 210 -14.92 18.38 -2.27
N GLU A 211 -14.47 17.75 -3.34
CA GLU A 211 -14.73 16.35 -3.64
C GLU A 211 -14.10 15.39 -2.60
N MET A 212 -12.88 15.69 -2.15
CA MET A 212 -12.25 14.92 -1.08
C MET A 212 -12.89 15.14 0.27
N ALA A 213 -13.30 16.37 0.56
CA ALA A 213 -14.00 16.72 1.78
C ALA A 213 -15.32 15.94 1.88
N GLU A 214 -16.05 15.83 0.77
CA GLU A 214 -17.27 15.02 0.67
C GLU A 214 -16.96 13.53 0.88
N ALA A 215 -16.02 12.96 0.14
CA ALA A 215 -15.65 11.55 0.24
C ALA A 215 -15.19 11.15 1.65
N ARG A 216 -14.47 12.04 2.35
CA ARG A 216 -13.94 11.80 3.69
C ARG A 216 -14.87 12.22 4.82
N GLY A 217 -15.85 13.08 4.56
CA GLY A 217 -16.71 13.69 5.58
C GLY A 217 -15.95 14.66 6.49
N VAL A 218 -15.13 15.55 5.90
CA VAL A 218 -14.28 16.55 6.59
C VAL A 218 -14.43 17.94 5.98
N PRO A 219 -14.05 19.03 6.69
CA PRO A 219 -14.09 20.39 6.11
C PRO A 219 -13.12 20.55 4.93
N VAL A 220 -13.52 21.40 3.96
CA VAL A 220 -12.68 21.75 2.80
C VAL A 220 -11.52 22.64 3.23
N GLY A 221 -10.32 22.37 2.71
CA GLY A 221 -9.14 23.22 2.89
C GLY A 221 -8.47 23.11 4.26
N GLU A 222 -8.95 22.25 5.16
CA GLU A 222 -8.34 22.00 6.45
C GLU A 222 -7.51 20.71 6.43
N ASP A 223 -6.47 20.64 7.29
CA ASP A 223 -5.66 19.44 7.43
C ASP A 223 -6.53 18.26 7.90
N CYS A 224 -6.54 17.20 7.10
CA CYS A 224 -7.27 15.98 7.42
C CYS A 224 -6.35 15.00 8.13
N VAL A 225 -6.50 14.91 9.46
CA VAL A 225 -5.65 14.07 10.33
C VAL A 225 -6.44 12.86 10.80
N SER A 226 -5.84 11.68 10.65
CA SER A 226 -6.34 10.44 11.26
C SER A 226 -5.67 10.23 12.63
N PRO A 227 -6.42 9.81 13.66
CA PRO A 227 -5.82 9.43 14.95
C PRO A 227 -4.79 8.30 14.79
N ALA A 228 -3.82 8.22 15.71
CA ALA A 228 -2.82 7.15 15.72
C ALA A 228 -3.42 5.76 16.03
N SER A 229 -4.59 5.71 16.67
CA SER A 229 -5.28 4.47 17.04
C SER A 229 -6.78 4.54 16.77
N HIS A 230 -7.40 3.38 16.58
CA HIS A 230 -8.85 3.27 16.39
C HIS A 230 -9.63 3.59 17.69
N SER A 231 -10.76 4.30 17.55
CA SER A 231 -11.67 4.57 18.67
C SER A 231 -12.65 3.42 18.92
N ALA A 232 -12.91 2.58 17.91
CA ALA A 232 -13.88 1.48 17.99
C ALA A 232 -13.42 0.29 18.84
N PHE A 233 -12.12 0.18 19.12
CA PHE A 233 -11.54 -0.86 19.97
C PHE A 233 -10.28 -0.35 20.66
N LYS A 234 -9.99 -0.87 21.86
CA LYS A 234 -8.82 -0.52 22.68
C LYS A 234 -7.91 -1.71 22.97
N THR A 235 -8.44 -2.92 22.81
CA THR A 235 -7.73 -4.18 23.09
C THR A 235 -7.78 -5.11 21.88
N PRO A 236 -6.84 -6.07 21.76
CA PRO A 236 -6.89 -7.10 20.73
C PRO A 236 -8.17 -7.94 20.73
N ILE A 237 -8.76 -8.17 21.91
CA ILE A 237 -10.06 -8.90 22.03
C ILE A 237 -11.18 -8.07 21.40
N GLU A 238 -11.28 -6.80 21.75
CA GLU A 238 -12.27 -5.89 21.15
C GLU A 238 -12.09 -5.77 19.64
N MET A 239 -10.83 -5.77 19.16
CA MET A 239 -10.53 -5.77 17.73
C MET A 239 -11.08 -7.01 17.02
N MET A 240 -10.97 -8.22 17.63
CA MET A 240 -11.55 -9.43 17.06
C MET A 240 -13.08 -9.32 16.97
N HIS A 241 -13.73 -8.80 18.00
CA HIS A 241 -15.18 -8.54 17.97
C HIS A 241 -15.56 -7.47 16.94
N PHE A 242 -14.73 -6.47 16.74
CA PHE A 242 -14.92 -5.46 15.69
C PHE A 242 -14.82 -6.08 14.29
N ILE A 243 -13.86 -6.98 14.05
CA ILE A 243 -13.76 -7.76 12.79
C ILE A 243 -15.08 -8.51 12.53
N GLN A 244 -15.60 -9.22 13.53
CA GLN A 244 -16.87 -9.94 13.39
C GLN A 244 -18.03 -8.98 13.09
N ARG A 245 -18.12 -7.86 13.79
CA ARG A 245 -19.12 -6.82 13.53
C ARG A 245 -19.07 -6.30 12.09
N LEU A 246 -17.87 -6.07 11.53
CA LEU A 246 -17.73 -5.63 10.14
C LEU A 246 -18.19 -6.70 9.14
N ARG A 247 -17.96 -7.98 9.42
CA ARG A 247 -18.52 -9.10 8.62
C ARG A 247 -20.04 -9.05 8.61
N ASP A 248 -20.64 -8.95 9.78
CA ASP A 248 -22.11 -8.94 9.90
C ASP A 248 -22.73 -7.76 9.13
N LEU A 249 -22.10 -6.59 9.19
CA LEU A 249 -22.55 -5.38 8.49
C LEU A 249 -22.31 -5.43 6.98
N SER A 250 -21.24 -6.09 6.51
CA SER A 250 -20.88 -6.14 5.08
C SER A 250 -21.62 -7.21 4.28
N GLY A 251 -22.44 -8.04 4.93
CA GLY A 251 -23.05 -9.23 4.31
C GLY A 251 -22.06 -10.39 4.20
N ASP A 252 -21.25 -10.56 5.22
CA ASP A 252 -20.27 -11.63 5.39
C ASP A 252 -19.16 -11.66 4.30
N LYS A 253 -18.63 -10.47 3.98
CA LYS A 253 -17.45 -10.36 3.14
C LYS A 253 -16.17 -10.65 3.92
N PRO A 254 -15.10 -11.15 3.26
CA PRO A 254 -13.81 -11.35 3.90
C PRO A 254 -13.32 -10.06 4.57
N THR A 255 -13.01 -10.15 5.86
CA THR A 255 -12.57 -9.02 6.68
C THR A 255 -11.27 -9.36 7.37
N GLY A 256 -10.28 -8.49 7.21
CA GLY A 256 -8.95 -8.64 7.78
C GLY A 256 -8.36 -7.31 8.19
N PHE A 257 -7.06 -7.29 8.40
CA PHE A 257 -6.36 -6.07 8.77
C PHE A 257 -4.94 -6.01 8.16
N LYS A 258 -4.42 -4.79 8.09
CA LYS A 258 -3.05 -4.49 7.68
C LYS A 258 -2.26 -3.88 8.82
N LEU A 259 -1.00 -4.32 8.97
CA LEU A 259 -0.07 -3.76 9.94
C LEU A 259 1.36 -3.80 9.43
N CYS A 260 2.17 -2.86 9.91
CA CYS A 260 3.61 -3.02 9.99
C CYS A 260 3.95 -3.57 11.38
N ILE A 261 4.80 -4.56 11.47
CA ILE A 261 5.21 -5.12 12.76
C ILE A 261 6.09 -4.10 13.49
N GLY A 262 5.69 -3.78 14.71
CA GLY A 262 6.47 -3.04 15.68
C GLY A 262 6.98 -3.97 16.76
N HIS A 263 6.44 -3.85 17.97
CA HIS A 263 6.78 -4.74 19.06
C HIS A 263 6.19 -6.16 18.85
N PRO A 264 6.99 -7.22 18.86
CA PRO A 264 6.50 -8.59 18.65
C PRO A 264 5.40 -9.02 19.63
N TRP A 265 5.43 -8.54 20.87
CA TRP A 265 4.41 -8.88 21.87
C TRP A 265 3.03 -8.31 21.54
N GLU A 266 2.92 -7.18 20.83
CA GLU A 266 1.63 -6.66 20.36
C GLU A 266 1.02 -7.62 19.32
N TRP A 267 1.84 -8.13 18.41
CA TRP A 267 1.41 -9.18 17.49
C TRP A 267 1.00 -10.45 18.22
N PHE A 268 1.80 -10.91 19.21
CA PHE A 268 1.45 -12.10 19.99
C PHE A 268 0.16 -11.91 20.79
N ALA A 269 -0.13 -10.70 21.29
CA ALA A 269 -1.40 -10.37 21.95
C ALA A 269 -2.60 -10.50 20.98
N MET A 270 -2.46 -10.05 19.73
CA MET A 270 -3.49 -10.24 18.70
C MET A 270 -3.68 -11.72 18.36
N ALA A 271 -2.60 -12.47 18.20
CA ALA A 271 -2.66 -13.91 17.95
C ALA A 271 -3.32 -14.66 19.12
N LYS A 272 -3.04 -14.26 20.35
CA LYS A 272 -3.70 -14.81 21.55
C LYS A 272 -5.18 -14.45 21.62
N ALA A 273 -5.55 -13.23 21.21
CA ALA A 273 -6.95 -12.82 21.13
C ALA A 273 -7.74 -13.69 20.13
N MET A 274 -7.14 -14.06 18.98
CA MET A 274 -7.78 -15.00 18.04
C MET A 274 -8.09 -16.36 18.70
N GLN A 275 -7.15 -16.88 19.52
CA GLN A 275 -7.37 -18.13 20.23
C GLN A 275 -8.47 -18.02 21.30
N VAL A 276 -8.45 -16.93 22.09
CA VAL A 276 -9.37 -16.74 23.22
C VAL A 276 -10.81 -16.50 22.75
N THR A 277 -10.97 -15.71 21.67
CA THR A 277 -12.30 -15.38 21.14
C THR A 277 -12.82 -16.42 20.16
N GLY A 278 -11.94 -17.24 19.57
CA GLY A 278 -12.28 -18.11 18.45
C GLY A 278 -12.52 -17.35 17.12
N ILE A 279 -12.42 -16.02 17.13
CA ILE A 279 -12.60 -15.17 15.96
C ILE A 279 -11.23 -14.95 15.30
N THR A 280 -11.09 -15.34 14.04
CA THR A 280 -9.89 -15.09 13.24
C THR A 280 -10.21 -14.11 12.09
N PRO A 281 -9.30 -13.20 11.71
CA PRO A 281 -9.45 -12.48 10.46
C PRO A 281 -9.40 -13.46 9.28
N ASP A 282 -10.02 -13.12 8.16
CA ASP A 282 -9.91 -13.92 6.94
C ASP A 282 -8.52 -13.74 6.28
N PHE A 283 -7.94 -12.58 6.49
CA PHE A 283 -6.61 -12.26 6.01
C PHE A 283 -5.87 -11.25 6.90
N ILE A 284 -4.55 -11.22 6.76
CA ILE A 284 -3.68 -10.20 7.34
C ILE A 284 -2.72 -9.74 6.25
N VAL A 285 -2.57 -8.43 6.08
CA VAL A 285 -1.54 -7.84 5.22
C VAL A 285 -0.38 -7.34 6.07
N VAL A 286 0.80 -7.92 5.84
CA VAL A 286 2.05 -7.46 6.46
C VAL A 286 2.69 -6.42 5.55
N ASP A 287 2.74 -5.18 6.01
CA ASP A 287 3.33 -4.05 5.31
C ASP A 287 4.71 -3.74 5.89
N GLY A 288 5.76 -3.87 5.10
CA GLY A 288 7.14 -3.70 5.57
C GLY A 288 7.54 -2.23 5.75
N ALA A 289 8.53 -2.01 6.61
CA ALA A 289 9.12 -0.69 6.84
C ALA A 289 9.71 -0.05 5.57
N GLU A 290 9.89 -0.81 4.49
CA GLU A 290 10.32 -0.33 3.17
C GLU A 290 9.30 0.59 2.50
N GLY A 291 8.12 0.78 3.09
CA GLY A 291 7.08 1.69 2.63
C GLY A 291 7.57 3.14 2.53
N GLY A 292 6.75 3.99 1.91
CA GLY A 292 7.01 5.42 1.80
C GLY A 292 5.74 6.16 1.44
N THR A 293 5.59 7.37 1.97
CA THR A 293 4.48 8.28 1.66
C THR A 293 4.96 9.72 1.77
N GLY A 294 4.35 10.62 1.01
CA GLY A 294 4.67 12.06 1.05
C GLY A 294 4.43 12.73 2.41
N ALA A 295 3.71 12.08 3.33
CA ALA A 295 3.40 12.59 4.66
C ALA A 295 4.25 11.97 5.77
N ALA A 296 5.25 11.12 5.45
CA ALA A 296 6.09 10.48 6.45
C ALA A 296 7.28 11.37 6.83
N PRO A 297 7.52 11.62 8.13
CA PRO A 297 8.80 12.15 8.59
C PRO A 297 9.96 11.20 8.22
N LEU A 298 11.14 11.74 7.93
CA LEU A 298 12.30 10.94 7.49
C LEU A 298 12.70 9.89 8.54
N GLU A 299 12.66 10.26 9.81
CA GLU A 299 13.00 9.38 10.93
C GLU A 299 12.08 8.15 10.98
N PHE A 300 10.79 8.34 10.67
CA PHE A 300 9.82 7.24 10.59
C PHE A 300 10.08 6.37 9.37
N THR A 301 10.27 6.98 8.21
CA THR A 301 10.51 6.26 6.95
C THR A 301 11.77 5.39 7.00
N ASP A 302 12.83 5.89 7.63
CA ASP A 302 14.14 5.25 7.59
C ASP A 302 14.42 4.35 8.80
N HIS A 303 13.70 4.51 9.93
CA HIS A 303 14.10 3.89 11.18
C HIS A 303 12.98 3.23 11.99
N VAL A 304 11.72 3.30 11.59
CA VAL A 304 10.59 2.79 12.39
C VAL A 304 9.84 1.68 11.67
N GLY A 305 9.64 0.56 12.37
CA GLY A 305 8.96 -0.62 11.87
C GLY A 305 9.90 -1.75 11.44
N ALA A 306 9.39 -2.97 11.40
CA ALA A 306 10.15 -4.12 10.94
C ALA A 306 10.18 -4.19 9.40
N PRO A 307 11.31 -4.56 8.79
CA PRO A 307 11.37 -4.91 7.37
C PRO A 307 10.34 -5.99 7.03
N VAL A 308 9.89 -6.01 5.77
CA VAL A 308 8.82 -6.93 5.33
C VAL A 308 9.17 -8.38 5.58
N GLN A 309 10.40 -8.79 5.34
CA GLN A 309 10.86 -10.16 5.52
C GLN A 309 10.74 -10.61 6.97
N GLU A 310 11.22 -9.81 7.90
CA GLU A 310 11.17 -10.08 9.33
C GLU A 310 9.72 -10.11 9.84
N GLY A 311 8.91 -9.12 9.46
CA GLY A 311 7.51 -9.05 9.85
C GLY A 311 6.69 -10.21 9.30
N LEU A 312 6.88 -10.56 8.02
CA LEU A 312 6.15 -11.65 7.38
C LEU A 312 6.49 -13.01 8.00
N LEU A 313 7.78 -13.29 8.24
CA LEU A 313 8.21 -14.53 8.87
C LEU A 313 7.68 -14.65 10.30
N LEU A 314 7.70 -13.57 11.07
CA LEU A 314 7.12 -13.56 12.42
C LEU A 314 5.63 -13.91 12.39
N VAL A 315 4.86 -13.25 11.52
CA VAL A 315 3.40 -13.50 11.40
C VAL A 315 3.12 -14.91 10.91
N HIS A 316 3.79 -15.34 9.85
CA HIS A 316 3.63 -16.67 9.27
C HIS A 316 3.92 -17.78 10.30
N ASN A 317 5.07 -17.71 10.98
CA ASN A 317 5.50 -18.71 11.94
C ASN A 317 4.60 -18.74 13.18
N THR A 318 4.15 -17.59 13.67
CA THR A 318 3.19 -17.52 14.78
C THR A 318 1.88 -18.20 14.42
N LEU A 319 1.29 -17.87 13.27
CA LEU A 319 0.04 -18.50 12.83
C LEU A 319 0.20 -20.00 12.60
N LYS A 320 1.34 -20.44 12.07
CA LYS A 320 1.65 -21.86 11.89
C LYS A 320 1.78 -22.58 13.24
N GLY A 321 2.51 -22.01 14.18
CA GLY A 321 2.67 -22.56 15.53
C GLY A 321 1.36 -22.67 16.32
N LEU A 322 0.40 -21.78 16.06
CA LEU A 322 -0.93 -21.78 16.67
C LEU A 322 -1.98 -22.62 15.90
N GLY A 323 -1.62 -23.21 14.76
CA GLY A 323 -2.56 -23.95 13.91
C GLY A 323 -3.58 -23.06 13.17
N LEU A 324 -3.33 -21.75 13.10
CA LEU A 324 -4.24 -20.78 12.50
C LEU A 324 -3.90 -20.48 11.03
N ARG A 325 -2.70 -20.84 10.54
CA ARG A 325 -2.23 -20.48 9.21
C ARG A 325 -3.14 -20.95 8.07
N GLY A 326 -3.83 -22.07 8.23
CA GLY A 326 -4.78 -22.58 7.24
C GLY A 326 -6.09 -21.78 7.17
N LYS A 327 -6.44 -21.05 8.24
CA LYS A 327 -7.65 -20.22 8.33
C LYS A 327 -7.43 -18.77 7.90
N VAL A 328 -6.19 -18.28 8.03
CA VAL A 328 -5.83 -16.87 7.76
C VAL A 328 -4.93 -16.80 6.53
N ARG A 329 -5.35 -16.05 5.53
CA ARG A 329 -4.51 -15.76 4.36
C ARG A 329 -3.57 -14.59 4.65
N LEU A 330 -2.35 -14.65 4.10
CA LEU A 330 -1.36 -13.60 4.29
C LEU A 330 -1.10 -12.84 2.99
N GLY A 331 -1.38 -11.54 3.01
CA GLY A 331 -0.88 -10.60 2.03
C GLY A 331 0.43 -9.97 2.50
N SER A 332 1.25 -9.52 1.57
CA SER A 332 2.48 -8.81 1.90
C SER A 332 2.72 -7.62 0.97
N ALA A 333 3.24 -6.52 1.52
CA ALA A 333 3.64 -5.32 0.79
C ALA A 333 5.00 -4.83 1.28
N GLY A 334 5.90 -4.53 0.34
CA GLY A 334 7.25 -4.04 0.66
C GLY A 334 8.10 -3.99 -0.60
N LYS A 335 8.15 -2.84 -1.27
CA LYS A 335 8.94 -2.58 -2.51
C LYS A 335 8.75 -3.61 -3.64
N VAL A 336 7.57 -4.21 -3.78
CA VAL A 336 7.27 -5.18 -4.86
C VAL A 336 7.13 -4.44 -6.18
N VAL A 337 7.97 -4.74 -7.17
CA VAL A 337 7.94 -4.12 -8.51
C VAL A 337 8.03 -5.12 -9.66
N ASN A 338 8.47 -6.35 -9.40
CA ASN A 338 8.63 -7.38 -10.41
C ASN A 338 8.23 -8.77 -9.89
N ALA A 339 8.26 -9.78 -10.76
CA ALA A 339 7.85 -11.14 -10.40
C ALA A 339 8.78 -11.79 -9.37
N PHE A 340 10.08 -11.48 -9.39
CA PHE A 340 11.02 -12.00 -8.40
C PHE A 340 10.65 -11.54 -6.98
N ASP A 341 10.35 -10.25 -6.81
CA ASP A 341 9.92 -9.69 -5.51
C ASP A 341 8.66 -10.41 -5.00
N ALA A 342 7.70 -10.66 -5.89
CA ALA A 342 6.46 -11.37 -5.55
C ALA A 342 6.75 -12.81 -5.10
N VAL A 343 7.48 -13.59 -5.90
CA VAL A 343 7.78 -14.99 -5.60
C VAL A 343 8.62 -15.11 -4.33
N ARG A 344 9.57 -14.20 -4.11
CA ARG A 344 10.37 -14.14 -2.87
C ARG A 344 9.49 -14.03 -1.63
N LEU A 345 8.54 -13.09 -1.61
CA LEU A 345 7.63 -12.91 -0.47
C LEU A 345 6.68 -14.10 -0.31
N MET A 346 6.22 -14.69 -1.41
CA MET A 346 5.40 -15.90 -1.36
C MET A 346 6.19 -17.10 -0.82
N ALA A 347 7.46 -17.24 -1.17
CA ALA A 347 8.35 -18.27 -0.61
C ALA A 347 8.56 -18.09 0.91
N LEU A 348 8.52 -16.85 1.41
CA LEU A 348 8.60 -16.52 2.84
C LEU A 348 7.26 -16.68 3.59
N GLY A 349 6.18 -16.99 2.89
CA GLY A 349 4.90 -17.33 3.51
C GLY A 349 3.71 -16.46 3.13
N ALA A 350 3.83 -15.50 2.22
CA ALA A 350 2.68 -14.77 1.70
C ALA A 350 1.84 -15.63 0.75
N ASP A 351 0.53 -15.46 0.75
CA ASP A 351 -0.38 -16.07 -0.23
C ASP A 351 -0.58 -15.16 -1.44
N TRP A 352 -0.40 -13.84 -1.28
CA TRP A 352 -0.40 -12.84 -2.35
C TRP A 352 0.48 -11.65 -1.97
N VAL A 353 0.73 -10.78 -2.94
CA VAL A 353 1.48 -9.55 -2.73
C VAL A 353 0.72 -8.33 -3.25
N ASN A 354 0.95 -7.20 -2.59
CA ASN A 354 0.44 -5.90 -2.99
C ASN A 354 1.59 -5.00 -3.43
N SER A 355 1.37 -4.23 -4.49
CA SER A 355 2.33 -3.25 -5.00
C SER A 355 1.71 -1.86 -5.04
N ALA A 356 2.38 -0.87 -4.43
CA ALA A 356 1.99 0.54 -4.51
C ALA A 356 2.81 1.28 -5.57
N ARG A 357 4.09 1.52 -5.26
CA ARG A 357 4.98 2.31 -6.11
C ARG A 357 5.28 1.65 -7.46
N GLY A 358 5.22 0.32 -7.55
CA GLY A 358 5.27 -0.39 -8.83
C GLY A 358 4.15 0.07 -9.77
N PHE A 359 2.92 0.15 -9.27
CA PHE A 359 1.81 0.68 -10.06
C PHE A 359 1.92 2.19 -10.31
N MET A 360 2.47 2.98 -9.38
CA MET A 360 2.75 4.40 -9.66
C MET A 360 3.75 4.57 -10.82
N PHE A 361 4.79 3.73 -10.89
CA PHE A 361 5.72 3.73 -12.03
C PHE A 361 5.02 3.36 -13.34
N SER A 362 4.08 2.44 -13.33
CA SER A 362 3.30 2.11 -14.53
C SER A 362 2.42 3.26 -15.02
N LEU A 363 2.05 4.19 -14.13
CA LEU A 363 1.35 5.44 -14.47
C LEU A 363 2.29 6.57 -14.92
N GLY A 364 3.59 6.34 -14.95
CA GLY A 364 4.59 7.33 -15.36
C GLY A 364 5.26 8.10 -14.21
N CYS A 365 5.15 7.66 -12.95
CA CYS A 365 5.91 8.24 -11.85
C CYS A 365 7.42 8.13 -12.13
N ILE A 366 8.14 9.24 -12.00
CA ILE A 366 9.59 9.33 -12.24
C ILE A 366 10.41 9.36 -10.94
N GLN A 367 9.79 9.09 -9.80
CA GLN A 367 10.44 9.16 -8.48
C GLN A 367 10.98 10.58 -8.12
N ALA A 368 10.25 11.63 -8.51
CA ALA A 368 10.63 13.02 -8.24
C ALA A 368 10.55 13.40 -6.74
N GLN A 369 9.91 12.56 -5.91
CA GLN A 369 9.76 12.76 -4.46
C GLN A 369 9.02 14.04 -4.05
N HIS A 370 8.22 14.64 -4.95
CA HIS A 370 7.38 15.81 -4.70
C HIS A 370 5.92 15.45 -4.33
N CYS A 371 5.67 14.22 -3.87
CA CYS A 371 4.31 13.70 -3.62
C CYS A 371 3.51 14.48 -2.58
N HIS A 372 4.18 15.16 -1.63
CA HIS A 372 3.55 15.94 -0.57
C HIS A 372 3.21 17.38 -0.98
N THR A 373 3.78 17.88 -2.08
CA THR A 373 3.71 19.32 -2.44
C THR A 373 2.47 19.69 -3.24
N GLY A 374 1.76 18.71 -3.85
CA GLY A 374 0.74 18.99 -4.86
C GLY A 374 1.30 19.29 -6.27
N HIS A 375 2.63 19.46 -6.41
CA HIS A 375 3.31 19.78 -7.67
C HIS A 375 4.06 18.55 -8.25
N CYS A 376 3.33 17.45 -8.42
CA CYS A 376 3.88 16.26 -9.04
C CYS A 376 4.11 16.52 -10.54
N PRO A 377 5.36 16.38 -11.07
CA PRO A 377 5.66 16.72 -12.46
C PRO A 377 4.98 15.78 -13.49
N THR A 378 4.51 14.61 -13.04
CA THR A 378 3.84 13.62 -13.89
C THR A 378 2.34 13.48 -13.58
N GLY A 379 1.79 14.31 -12.71
CA GLY A 379 0.36 14.30 -12.39
C GLY A 379 -0.14 13.18 -11.49
N VAL A 380 0.72 12.23 -11.09
CA VAL A 380 0.29 11.05 -10.32
C VAL A 380 -0.23 11.42 -8.93
N THR A 381 0.35 12.41 -8.26
CA THR A 381 0.02 12.80 -6.88
C THR A 381 -0.45 14.27 -6.74
N THR A 382 -0.73 14.95 -7.82
CA THR A 382 -1.28 16.32 -7.80
C THR A 382 -2.80 16.29 -7.62
N GLN A 383 -3.33 17.39 -7.05
CA GLN A 383 -4.76 17.70 -7.06
C GLN A 383 -5.07 18.89 -7.97
N ASP A 384 -4.06 19.41 -8.64
CA ASP A 384 -4.20 20.44 -9.67
C ASP A 384 -4.70 19.78 -10.98
N THR A 385 -5.75 20.34 -11.58
CA THR A 385 -6.47 19.80 -12.76
C THR A 385 -5.98 20.39 -14.05
#